data_e088e0a9c5356a50d5a49f79e35c9bc5
#
_entry.id   e088e0a9c5356a50d5a49f79e35c9bc5
#
_cell.length_a   1.000
_cell.length_b   1.000
_cell.length_c   1.000
_cell.angle_alpha   90.00
_cell.angle_beta   90.00
_cell.angle_gamma   90.00
#
_symmetry.space_group_name_H-M   'P 1'
#
loop_
_entity.id
_entity.type
_entity.pdbx_description
1 polymer ?
#
loop_
_entity_poly.entity_id
_entity_poly.type
_entity_poly.pdbx_seq_one_letter_code
_entity_poly.pdbx_strand_id
1 'polypeptide(L)'
;AKEGNGLMFGNISGVPPVEVVIIGAGTVGEFAARSALGLGANVKIFDNSLTKLRNIQRNLNQPLYTSTPQPKNLLKSLKRCDVAIAAVRGKDRAPVLVSKTMVEQMKKGAVVIDISIDMGGCFETSEVTTHDKPTYERHGVIHYAVPNIPARYPKTSSISISNMFTPGFI
;
A
#
# COMPACT_ATOMS: atom_id res chain seq x y z
N ALA A 1 -1.29 -15.49 -11.94
CA ALA A 1 -2.45 -15.46 -11.06
C ALA A 1 -3.72 -15.48 -11.91
N LYS A 2 -4.71 -16.26 -11.55
CA LYS A 2 -6.01 -16.34 -12.25
C LYS A 2 -6.88 -15.10 -12.00
N GLU A 3 -6.48 -14.25 -11.07
CA GLU A 3 -7.19 -13.08 -10.61
C GLU A 3 -6.29 -11.85 -10.86
N GLY A 4 -6.86 -10.78 -11.37
CA GLY A 4 -6.15 -9.53 -11.68
C GLY A 4 -6.13 -9.18 -13.17
N ASN A 5 -5.61 -8.00 -13.47
CA ASN A 5 -5.60 -7.43 -14.83
C ASN A 5 -4.55 -8.06 -15.78
N GLY A 6 -3.81 -9.05 -15.35
CA GLY A 6 -2.72 -9.63 -16.16
C GLY A 6 -1.54 -8.69 -16.42
N LEU A 7 -1.42 -7.62 -15.63
CA LEU A 7 -0.32 -6.66 -15.74
C LEU A 7 0.92 -7.18 -15.02
N MET A 8 2.07 -7.00 -15.64
CA MET A 8 3.37 -7.30 -15.06
C MET A 8 4.08 -6.00 -14.66
N PHE A 9 4.70 -6.00 -13.50
CA PHE A 9 5.65 -4.95 -13.14
C PHE A 9 6.87 -5.03 -14.06
N GLY A 10 7.41 -3.88 -14.45
CA GLY A 10 8.59 -3.77 -15.27
C GLY A 10 8.52 -2.60 -16.26
N ASN A 11 9.71 -2.16 -16.71
CA ASN A 11 9.82 -1.17 -17.77
C ASN A 11 9.87 -1.88 -19.12
N ILE A 12 8.71 -2.25 -19.64
CA ILE A 12 8.61 -2.91 -20.94
C ILE A 12 8.40 -1.84 -22.00
N SER A 13 9.25 -1.80 -23.01
CA SER A 13 9.16 -0.82 -24.09
C SER A 13 7.80 -0.90 -24.80
N GLY A 14 7.12 0.26 -24.90
CA GLY A 14 5.79 0.35 -25.52
C GLY A 14 4.61 -0.01 -24.59
N VAL A 15 4.87 -0.40 -23.34
CA VAL A 15 3.82 -0.69 -22.35
C VAL A 15 3.85 0.35 -21.25
N PRO A 16 2.71 1.01 -20.92
CA PRO A 16 2.65 1.93 -19.79
C PRO A 16 3.00 1.22 -18.47
N PRO A 17 3.72 1.90 -17.55
CA PRO A 17 4.05 1.33 -16.26
C PRO A 17 2.81 1.10 -15.41
N VAL A 18 2.87 0.12 -14.50
CA VAL A 18 1.84 -0.12 -13.49
C VAL A 18 1.68 1.11 -12.60
N GLU A 19 0.46 1.59 -12.44
CA GLU A 19 0.12 2.75 -11.58
C GLU A 19 -0.15 2.28 -10.16
N VAL A 20 0.69 2.72 -9.21
CA VAL A 20 0.58 2.37 -7.79
C VAL A 20 0.22 3.60 -6.96
N VAL A 21 -0.82 3.50 -6.16
CA VAL A 21 -1.20 4.52 -5.16
C VAL A 21 -0.86 4.00 -3.77
N ILE A 22 -0.11 4.79 -2.99
CA ILE A 22 0.24 4.46 -1.61
C ILE A 22 -0.39 5.52 -0.69
N ILE A 23 -1.11 5.07 0.32
CA ILE A 23 -1.74 5.91 1.34
C ILE A 23 -1.00 5.68 2.65
N GLY A 24 -0.23 6.69 3.07
CA GLY A 24 0.69 6.67 4.20
C GLY A 24 2.15 6.75 3.77
N ALA A 25 2.85 7.80 4.23
CA ALA A 25 4.26 8.08 3.97
C ALA A 25 5.14 7.77 5.20
N GLY A 26 4.75 6.77 5.99
CA GLY A 26 5.56 6.22 7.09
C GLY A 26 6.57 5.19 6.57
N THR A 27 7.26 4.50 7.49
CA THR A 27 8.26 3.47 7.16
C THR A 27 7.72 2.42 6.19
N VAL A 28 6.55 1.87 6.45
CA VAL A 28 5.94 0.84 5.59
C VAL A 28 5.62 1.38 4.20
N GLY A 29 5.05 2.59 4.12
CA GLY A 29 4.75 3.25 2.84
C GLY A 29 6.01 3.58 2.04
N GLU A 30 7.11 3.96 2.71
CA GLU A 30 8.40 4.19 2.07
C GLU A 30 8.98 2.91 1.48
N PHE A 31 8.98 1.81 2.23
CA PHE A 31 9.45 0.52 1.71
C PHE A 31 8.58 0.00 0.56
N ALA A 32 7.26 0.15 0.65
CA ALA A 32 6.35 -0.19 -0.44
C ALA A 32 6.63 0.65 -1.70
N ALA A 33 6.86 1.95 -1.53
CA ALA A 33 7.22 2.83 -2.64
C ALA A 33 8.55 2.47 -3.27
N ARG A 34 9.57 2.21 -2.46
CA ARG A 34 10.91 1.78 -2.91
C ARG A 34 10.82 0.49 -3.73
N SER A 35 10.07 -0.48 -3.26
CA SER A 35 9.86 -1.75 -3.96
C SER A 35 9.12 -1.57 -5.28
N ALA A 36 8.02 -0.80 -5.29
CA ALA A 36 7.24 -0.53 -6.49
C ALA A 36 8.04 0.24 -7.56
N LEU A 37 8.79 1.27 -7.14
CA LEU A 37 9.69 2.03 -8.03
C LEU A 37 10.81 1.14 -8.58
N GLY A 38 11.42 0.30 -7.74
CA GLY A 38 12.43 -0.67 -8.17
C GLY A 38 11.92 -1.69 -9.19
N LEU A 39 10.63 -1.96 -9.16
CA LEU A 39 9.93 -2.80 -10.15
C LEU A 39 9.44 -1.99 -11.37
N GLY A 40 9.77 -0.71 -11.48
CA GLY A 40 9.41 0.13 -12.63
C GLY A 40 7.97 0.66 -12.61
N ALA A 41 7.31 0.70 -11.47
CA ALA A 41 5.97 1.27 -11.34
C ALA A 41 6.01 2.80 -11.30
N ASN A 42 4.89 3.42 -11.71
CA ASN A 42 4.61 4.83 -11.45
C ASN A 42 3.89 4.97 -10.11
N VAL A 43 4.53 5.64 -9.14
CA VAL A 43 4.06 5.68 -7.75
C VAL A 43 3.54 7.06 -7.38
N LYS A 44 2.37 7.08 -6.71
CA LYS A 44 1.78 8.28 -6.09
C LYS A 44 1.57 8.03 -4.61
N ILE A 45 2.03 8.95 -3.77
CA ILE A 45 1.95 8.82 -2.32
C ILE A 45 1.07 9.92 -1.71
N PHE A 46 0.23 9.50 -0.78
CA PHE A 46 -0.67 10.37 -0.03
C PHE A 46 -0.39 10.26 1.47
N ASP A 47 -0.20 11.40 2.15
CA ASP A 47 -0.11 11.50 3.62
C ASP A 47 -0.56 12.90 4.08
N ASN A 48 -1.14 13.00 5.27
CA ASN A 48 -1.50 14.29 5.86
C ASN A 48 -0.29 15.10 6.31
N SER A 49 0.86 14.46 6.55
CA SER A 49 2.08 15.10 7.01
C SER A 49 2.98 15.52 5.85
N LEU A 50 3.06 16.81 5.60
CA LEU A 50 3.99 17.36 4.59
C LEU A 50 5.45 17.03 4.91
N THR A 51 5.80 16.91 6.20
CA THR A 51 7.14 16.50 6.62
C THR A 51 7.45 15.08 6.17
N LYS A 52 6.52 14.12 6.37
CA LYS A 52 6.70 12.76 5.88
C LYS A 52 6.81 12.71 4.36
N LEU A 53 5.97 13.47 3.65
CA LEU A 53 6.02 13.54 2.19
C LEU A 53 7.37 14.08 1.69
N ARG A 54 7.93 15.11 2.35
CA ARG A 54 9.27 15.62 2.02
C ARG A 54 10.36 14.60 2.31
N ASN A 55 10.28 13.91 3.45
CA ASN A 55 11.27 12.91 3.83
C ASN A 55 11.30 11.75 2.84
N ILE A 56 10.13 11.23 2.45
CA ILE A 56 10.06 10.12 1.49
C ILE A 56 10.61 10.53 0.11
N GLN A 57 10.37 11.76 -0.35
CA GLN A 57 10.97 12.27 -1.59
C GLN A 57 12.50 12.32 -1.52
N ARG A 58 13.07 12.77 -0.39
CA ARG A 58 14.53 12.77 -0.17
C ARG A 58 15.10 11.35 -0.13
N ASN A 59 14.45 10.45 0.64
CA ASN A 59 14.94 9.09 0.86
C ASN A 59 14.91 8.23 -0.40
N LEU A 60 13.93 8.46 -1.28
CA LEU A 60 13.81 7.73 -2.54
C LEU A 60 14.65 8.31 -3.67
N ASN A 61 15.08 9.57 -3.53
CA ASN A 61 15.93 10.29 -4.50
C ASN A 61 15.42 10.18 -5.95
N GLN A 62 14.10 10.22 -6.14
CA GLN A 62 13.45 10.13 -7.43
C GLN A 62 12.28 11.12 -7.50
N PRO A 63 11.94 11.65 -8.68
CA PRO A 63 10.71 12.41 -8.87
C PRO A 63 9.50 11.56 -8.48
N LEU A 64 8.73 12.03 -7.53
CA LEU A 64 7.61 11.31 -6.96
C LEU A 64 6.41 12.24 -6.79
N TYR A 65 5.25 11.83 -7.26
CA TYR A 65 4.04 12.55 -6.98
C TYR A 65 3.61 12.34 -5.52
N THR A 66 3.55 13.41 -4.77
CA THR A 66 3.07 13.41 -3.39
C THR A 66 1.92 14.40 -3.20
N SER A 67 0.93 14.05 -2.39
CA SER A 67 -0.23 14.90 -2.10
C SER A 67 -0.83 14.58 -0.74
N THR A 68 -1.61 15.51 -0.20
CA THR A 68 -2.52 15.21 0.91
C THR A 68 -3.73 14.40 0.39
N PRO A 69 -4.32 13.52 1.22
CA PRO A 69 -5.41 12.63 0.79
C PRO A 69 -6.77 13.37 0.74
N GLN A 70 -6.81 14.51 0.04
CA GLN A 70 -8.07 15.17 -0.25
C GLN A 70 -8.96 14.25 -1.11
N PRO A 71 -10.24 14.06 -0.78
CA PRO A 71 -11.12 13.07 -1.43
C PRO A 71 -11.11 13.15 -2.97
N LYS A 72 -11.16 14.35 -3.53
CA LYS A 72 -11.13 14.58 -4.99
C LYS A 72 -9.83 14.08 -5.63
N ASN A 73 -8.68 14.39 -5.02
CA ASN A 73 -7.36 14.05 -5.57
C ASN A 73 -7.07 12.55 -5.39
N LEU A 74 -7.45 12.01 -4.24
CA LEU A 74 -7.31 10.58 -3.95
C LEU A 74 -8.16 9.76 -4.92
N LEU A 75 -9.44 10.10 -5.08
CA LEU A 75 -10.34 9.44 -6.02
C LEU A 75 -9.81 9.46 -7.46
N LYS A 76 -9.33 10.63 -7.93
CA LYS A 76 -8.73 10.74 -9.27
C LYS A 76 -7.56 9.77 -9.48
N SER A 77 -6.77 9.55 -8.45
CA SER A 77 -5.64 8.62 -8.50
C SER A 77 -6.10 7.17 -8.41
N LEU A 78 -7.05 6.85 -7.54
CA LEU A 78 -7.63 5.51 -7.38
C LEU A 78 -8.33 5.01 -8.64
N LYS A 79 -9.04 5.87 -9.37
CA LYS A 79 -9.66 5.50 -10.66
C LYS A 79 -8.67 5.02 -11.71
N ARG A 80 -7.42 5.42 -11.61
CA ARG A 80 -6.38 5.14 -12.61
C ARG A 80 -5.38 4.09 -12.16
N CYS A 81 -5.31 3.81 -10.85
CA CYS A 81 -4.33 2.88 -10.33
C CYS A 81 -4.68 1.42 -10.66
N ASP A 82 -3.65 0.63 -10.72
CA ASP A 82 -3.71 -0.83 -10.85
C ASP A 82 -3.54 -1.48 -9.47
N VAL A 83 -2.78 -0.81 -8.58
CA VAL A 83 -2.57 -1.24 -7.19
C VAL A 83 -2.74 -0.06 -6.24
N ALA A 84 -3.49 -0.26 -5.17
CA ALA A 84 -3.62 0.68 -4.06
C ALA A 84 -3.15 0.02 -2.76
N ILE A 85 -2.20 0.66 -2.07
CA ILE A 85 -1.61 0.15 -0.82
C ILE A 85 -1.95 1.12 0.30
N ALA A 86 -2.58 0.65 1.38
CA ALA A 86 -2.77 1.43 2.60
C ALA A 86 -1.73 1.03 3.65
N ALA A 87 -1.00 2.03 4.14
CA ALA A 87 0.02 1.92 5.18
C ALA A 87 -0.11 3.07 6.19
N VAL A 88 -1.35 3.40 6.57
CA VAL A 88 -1.66 4.45 7.54
C VAL A 88 -1.79 3.87 8.94
N ARG A 89 -1.48 4.72 9.93
CA ARG A 89 -1.62 4.39 11.34
C ARG A 89 -2.44 5.48 12.02
N GLY A 90 -3.38 5.09 12.87
CA GLY A 90 -4.07 5.98 13.80
C GLY A 90 -3.56 5.79 15.23
N LYS A 91 -4.11 6.55 16.16
CA LYS A 91 -3.81 6.39 17.58
C LYS A 91 -4.39 5.08 18.11
N ASP A 92 -5.67 4.83 17.87
CA ASP A 92 -6.41 3.64 18.30
C ASP A 92 -6.86 2.80 17.10
N ARG A 93 -7.20 3.44 15.99
CA ARG A 93 -7.64 2.82 14.75
C ARG A 93 -7.09 3.58 13.54
N ALA A 94 -6.85 2.86 12.44
CA ALA A 94 -6.53 3.47 11.16
C ALA A 94 -7.74 4.30 10.67
N PRO A 95 -7.51 5.50 10.13
CA PRO A 95 -8.59 6.28 9.53
C PRO A 95 -9.07 5.62 8.24
N VAL A 96 -10.38 5.51 8.06
CA VAL A 96 -10.98 5.12 6.78
C VAL A 96 -10.90 6.30 5.83
N LEU A 97 -9.99 6.24 4.86
CA LEU A 97 -9.75 7.30 3.86
C LEU A 97 -10.37 6.97 2.50
N VAL A 98 -10.62 5.70 2.23
CA VAL A 98 -11.20 5.24 0.96
C VAL A 98 -12.57 4.64 1.22
N SER A 99 -13.61 5.35 0.78
CA SER A 99 -15.00 4.90 0.92
C SER A 99 -15.32 3.78 -0.08
N LYS A 100 -16.39 3.05 0.20
CA LYS A 100 -16.95 2.05 -0.72
C LYS A 100 -17.20 2.65 -2.12
N THR A 101 -17.77 3.84 -2.19
CA THR A 101 -18.05 4.53 -3.46
C THR A 101 -16.78 4.88 -4.24
N MET A 102 -15.65 5.08 -3.58
CA MET A 102 -14.35 5.25 -4.24
C MET A 102 -13.83 3.93 -4.82
N VAL A 103 -13.99 2.83 -4.08
CA VAL A 103 -13.59 1.49 -4.54
C VAL A 103 -14.41 1.06 -5.76
N GLU A 104 -15.72 1.32 -5.78
CA GLU A 104 -16.61 1.04 -6.91
C GLU A 104 -16.17 1.72 -8.21
N GLN A 105 -15.39 2.81 -8.11
CA GLN A 105 -14.90 3.58 -9.25
C GLN A 105 -13.46 3.20 -9.66
N MET A 106 -12.83 2.26 -8.97
CA MET A 106 -11.52 1.72 -9.37
C MET A 106 -11.64 0.83 -10.62
N LYS A 107 -10.51 0.57 -11.25
CA LYS A 107 -10.47 -0.38 -12.37
C LYS A 107 -10.87 -1.78 -11.89
N LYS A 108 -11.65 -2.50 -12.68
CA LYS A 108 -11.89 -3.92 -12.44
C LYS A 108 -10.58 -4.69 -12.52
N GLY A 109 -10.36 -5.61 -11.59
CA GLY A 109 -9.11 -6.35 -11.45
C GLY A 109 -7.97 -5.54 -10.81
N ALA A 110 -8.19 -4.29 -10.41
CA ALA A 110 -7.25 -3.58 -9.56
C ALA A 110 -7.08 -4.29 -8.22
N VAL A 111 -5.91 -4.13 -7.61
CA VAL A 111 -5.56 -4.80 -6.35
C VAL A 111 -5.47 -3.77 -5.22
N VAL A 112 -6.16 -4.03 -4.13
CA VAL A 112 -6.06 -3.31 -2.87
C VAL A 112 -5.26 -4.15 -1.89
N ILE A 113 -4.19 -3.56 -1.30
CA ILE A 113 -3.40 -4.17 -0.23
C ILE A 113 -3.56 -3.29 1.02
N ASP A 114 -4.38 -3.72 1.96
CA ASP A 114 -4.61 -2.96 3.18
C ASP A 114 -3.73 -3.46 4.33
N ILE A 115 -2.52 -2.90 4.44
CA ILE A 115 -1.59 -3.20 5.54
C ILE A 115 -2.08 -2.58 6.86
N SER A 116 -2.98 -1.59 6.78
CA SER A 116 -3.59 -0.97 7.96
C SER A 116 -4.65 -1.85 8.63
N ILE A 117 -4.90 -3.05 8.09
CA ILE A 117 -5.94 -3.98 8.58
C ILE A 117 -5.75 -4.37 10.05
N ASP A 118 -4.50 -4.48 10.52
CA ASP A 118 -4.18 -4.72 11.94
C ASP A 118 -4.79 -3.66 12.88
N MET A 119 -5.07 -2.48 12.34
CA MET A 119 -5.69 -1.37 13.06
C MET A 119 -7.07 -1.02 12.51
N GLY A 120 -7.77 -1.98 11.92
CA GLY A 120 -9.14 -1.84 11.43
C GLY A 120 -9.31 -1.39 9.99
N GLY A 121 -8.22 -1.25 9.23
CA GLY A 121 -8.24 -0.97 7.79
C GLY A 121 -8.46 0.48 7.42
N CYS A 122 -7.98 0.84 6.23
CA CYS A 122 -8.08 2.17 5.64
C CYS A 122 -9.17 2.24 4.54
N PHE A 123 -9.51 1.10 3.96
CA PHE A 123 -10.62 1.00 3.00
C PHE A 123 -11.88 0.55 3.72
N GLU A 124 -13.00 1.23 3.45
CA GLU A 124 -14.30 0.86 4.00
C GLU A 124 -14.73 -0.57 3.61
N THR A 125 -14.21 -1.06 2.47
CA THR A 125 -14.47 -2.40 1.96
C THR A 125 -13.49 -3.46 2.46
N SER A 126 -12.50 -3.09 3.30
CA SER A 126 -11.53 -4.04 3.84
C SER A 126 -12.15 -4.95 4.89
N GLU A 127 -11.95 -6.25 4.69
CA GLU A 127 -12.31 -7.32 5.62
C GLU A 127 -11.07 -8.15 5.93
N VAL A 128 -10.91 -8.51 7.21
CA VAL A 128 -9.78 -9.34 7.64
C VAL A 128 -9.80 -10.67 6.89
N THR A 129 -8.68 -11.01 6.30
CA THR A 129 -8.46 -12.30 5.63
C THR A 129 -7.41 -13.14 6.35
N THR A 130 -7.20 -14.36 5.89
CA THR A 130 -6.23 -15.28 6.48
C THR A 130 -5.13 -15.62 5.48
N HIS A 131 -4.03 -16.20 5.95
CA HIS A 131 -2.95 -16.66 5.08
C HIS A 131 -3.39 -17.78 4.13
N ASP A 132 -4.43 -18.55 4.46
CA ASP A 132 -4.97 -19.64 3.62
C ASP A 132 -5.92 -19.12 2.55
N LYS A 133 -6.69 -18.08 2.86
CA LYS A 133 -7.54 -17.33 1.92
C LYS A 133 -7.19 -15.84 1.98
N PRO A 134 -6.08 -15.44 1.35
CA PRO A 134 -5.52 -14.08 1.55
C PRO A 134 -6.27 -13.01 0.77
N THR A 135 -7.07 -13.38 -0.21
CA THR A 135 -7.75 -12.44 -1.11
C THR A 135 -9.24 -12.71 -1.21
N TYR A 136 -9.99 -11.66 -1.50
CA TYR A 136 -11.39 -11.70 -1.90
C TYR A 136 -11.66 -10.58 -2.90
N GLU A 137 -12.77 -10.68 -3.63
CA GLU A 137 -13.18 -9.66 -4.59
C GLU A 137 -14.39 -8.87 -4.07
N ARG A 138 -14.33 -7.53 -4.19
CA ARG A 138 -15.44 -6.61 -3.92
C ARG A 138 -15.49 -5.58 -5.04
N HIS A 139 -16.66 -5.43 -5.65
CA HIS A 139 -16.89 -4.46 -6.75
C HIS A 139 -15.94 -4.63 -7.94
N GLY A 140 -15.47 -5.84 -8.22
CA GLY A 140 -14.49 -6.12 -9.26
C GLY A 140 -13.05 -5.74 -8.88
N VAL A 141 -12.79 -5.41 -7.60
CA VAL A 141 -11.47 -5.08 -7.05
C VAL A 141 -11.03 -6.19 -6.10
N ILE A 142 -9.80 -6.67 -6.29
CA ILE A 142 -9.21 -7.72 -5.48
C ILE A 142 -8.64 -7.10 -4.20
N HIS A 143 -9.03 -7.61 -3.05
CA HIS A 143 -8.56 -7.16 -1.74
C HIS A 143 -7.65 -8.19 -1.12
N TYR A 144 -6.50 -7.73 -0.61
CA TYR A 144 -5.59 -8.46 0.26
C TYR A 144 -5.53 -7.70 1.59
N ALA A 145 -6.00 -8.32 2.67
CA ALA A 145 -6.09 -7.70 3.99
C ALA A 145 -5.77 -8.72 5.10
N VAL A 146 -4.60 -9.36 4.98
CA VAL A 146 -4.10 -10.34 5.95
C VAL A 146 -3.39 -9.59 7.08
N PRO A 147 -3.82 -9.75 8.35
CA PRO A 147 -3.13 -9.15 9.48
C PRO A 147 -1.77 -9.83 9.73
N ASN A 148 -0.89 -9.12 10.44
CA ASN A 148 0.41 -9.64 10.84
C ASN A 148 1.23 -10.24 9.67
N ILE A 149 1.37 -9.51 8.59
CA ILE A 149 2.19 -9.91 7.42
C ILE A 149 3.60 -10.40 7.81
N PRO A 150 4.31 -9.81 8.81
CA PRO A 150 5.61 -10.31 9.25
C PRO A 150 5.65 -11.77 9.69
N ALA A 151 4.54 -12.33 10.14
CA ALA A 151 4.46 -13.75 10.51
C ALA A 151 4.72 -14.71 9.34
N ARG A 152 4.54 -14.25 8.10
CA ARG A 152 4.91 -15.00 6.88
C ARG A 152 6.42 -15.15 6.68
N TYR A 153 7.20 -14.28 7.33
CA TYR A 153 8.65 -14.23 7.21
C TYR A 153 9.32 -14.34 8.59
N PRO A 154 9.08 -15.45 9.34
CA PRO A 154 9.45 -15.55 10.75
C PRO A 154 10.94 -15.41 11.00
N LYS A 155 11.80 -15.96 10.13
CA LYS A 155 13.26 -15.84 10.25
C LYS A 155 13.70 -14.38 10.16
N THR A 156 13.25 -13.65 9.15
CA THR A 156 13.60 -12.23 8.97
C THR A 156 13.09 -11.37 10.12
N SER A 157 11.85 -11.60 10.53
CA SER A 157 11.22 -10.85 11.62
C SER A 157 11.93 -11.09 12.95
N SER A 158 12.27 -12.34 13.27
CA SER A 158 12.98 -12.70 14.50
C SER A 158 14.38 -12.11 14.56
N ILE A 159 15.14 -12.15 13.44
CA ILE A 159 16.47 -11.54 13.37
C ILE A 159 16.37 -10.02 13.56
N SER A 160 15.41 -9.36 12.92
CA SER A 160 15.22 -7.91 13.06
C SER A 160 14.91 -7.51 14.50
N ILE A 161 14.01 -8.23 15.17
CA ILE A 161 13.65 -8.00 16.57
C ILE A 161 14.85 -8.27 17.48
N SER A 162 15.56 -9.39 17.30
CA SER A 162 16.74 -9.74 18.08
C SER A 162 17.81 -8.66 18.00
N ASN A 163 18.13 -8.17 16.80
CA ASN A 163 19.12 -7.12 16.60
C ASN A 163 18.74 -5.78 17.24
N MET A 164 17.45 -5.53 17.42
CA MET A 164 16.98 -4.32 18.10
C MET A 164 17.10 -4.40 19.62
N PHE A 165 16.86 -5.59 20.19
CA PHE A 165 16.88 -5.77 21.65
C PHE A 165 18.25 -6.15 22.21
N THR A 166 19.06 -6.93 21.50
CA THR A 166 20.36 -7.43 21.98
C THR A 166 21.34 -6.31 22.42
N PRO A 167 21.48 -5.18 21.71
CA PRO A 167 22.37 -4.09 22.17
C PRO A 167 21.95 -3.44 23.49
N GLY A 168 20.74 -3.63 23.96
CA GLY A 168 20.25 -3.09 25.24
C GLY A 168 20.49 -4.01 26.43
N PHE A 169 21.04 -5.22 26.21
CA PHE A 169 21.30 -6.22 27.26
C PHE A 169 22.79 -6.50 27.51
N ILE A 170 23.69 -5.70 26.91
CA ILE A 170 25.15 -5.79 27.11
C ILE A 170 25.63 -4.58 27.90
#